data_21f7c703ca31e7c17fcfd7591c47410c
#
_entry.id   21f7c703ca31e7c17fcfd7591c47410c
#
_cell.length_a   1.000
_cell.length_b   1.000
_cell.length_c   1.000
_cell.angle_alpha   90.00
_cell.angle_beta   90.00
_cell.angle_gamma   90.00
#
_symmetry.space_group_name_H-M   'P 1'
#
loop_
_entity.id
_entity.type
_entity.pdbx_description
1 polymer ?
#
loop_
_entity_poly.entity_id
_entity_poly.type
_entity_poly.pdbx_seq_one_letter_code
_entity_poly.pdbx_strand_id
1 'polypeptide(L)'
;TVLQQPLLLLDEPVTSTDPTEGAALAEALLCRLATLGMKVIATTHYGSLKTMAHTMPGFANASVEFDVVTLSPTYRLFMGIPGGSSALEIAGRLGMDRALLDQARQRLHKDERAMETMLHDLQATQRKLADDLAKAVEARREAEQAEQRVKAQLAHLEETEREAQRGLKRK
;
A
#
# COMPACT_ATOMS: atom_id res chain seq x y z
N THR A 1 -10.54 24.33 23.47
CA THR A 1 -11.48 23.39 22.86
C THR A 1 -10.84 22.93 21.56
N VAL A 2 -10.25 21.73 21.55
CA VAL A 2 -9.77 21.09 20.32
C VAL A 2 -11.02 20.80 19.50
N LEU A 3 -11.26 21.57 18.45
CA LEU A 3 -12.27 21.25 17.46
C LEU A 3 -11.86 19.92 16.81
N GLN A 4 -12.48 18.84 17.21
CA GLN A 4 -12.33 17.55 16.54
C GLN A 4 -12.87 17.75 15.14
N GLN A 5 -11.99 17.78 14.14
CA GLN A 5 -12.41 17.78 12.75
C GLN A 5 -13.10 16.44 12.48
N PRO A 6 -14.38 16.44 12.06
CA PRO A 6 -15.08 15.20 11.81
C PRO A 6 -14.39 14.43 10.68
N LEU A 7 -14.25 13.12 10.84
CA LEU A 7 -13.85 12.22 9.77
C LEU A 7 -15.09 11.75 9.04
N LEU A 8 -15.15 12.02 7.74
CA LEU A 8 -16.23 11.57 6.86
C LEU A 8 -15.77 10.35 6.05
N LEU A 9 -16.55 9.29 6.09
CA LEU A 9 -16.35 8.10 5.28
C LEU A 9 -17.41 8.06 4.18
N LEU A 10 -16.97 7.99 2.92
CA LEU A 10 -17.83 7.91 1.75
C LEU A 10 -17.50 6.63 0.98
N ASP A 11 -18.47 5.76 0.86
CA ASP A 11 -18.32 4.53 0.09
C ASP A 11 -18.97 4.70 -1.28
N GLU A 12 -18.13 4.71 -2.33
CA GLU A 12 -18.51 4.90 -3.73
C GLU A 12 -19.53 6.03 -3.95
N PRO A 13 -19.23 7.29 -3.54
CA PRO A 13 -20.19 8.37 -3.70
C PRO A 13 -20.56 8.60 -5.16
N VAL A 14 -21.86 8.79 -5.42
CA VAL A 14 -22.42 9.13 -6.75
C VAL A 14 -22.28 8.02 -7.81
N THR A 15 -22.48 6.75 -7.44
CA THR A 15 -22.33 5.62 -8.39
C THR A 15 -23.57 5.29 -9.22
N SER A 16 -24.75 5.86 -8.90
CA SER A 16 -26.01 5.47 -9.52
C SER A 16 -26.44 6.37 -10.69
N THR A 17 -25.49 6.99 -11.41
CA THR A 17 -25.74 7.89 -12.54
C THR A 17 -24.77 7.62 -13.69
N ASP A 18 -24.82 8.44 -14.75
CA ASP A 18 -23.82 8.38 -15.82
C ASP A 18 -22.40 8.47 -15.25
N PRO A 19 -21.47 7.60 -15.67
CA PRO A 19 -20.10 7.57 -15.10
C PRO A 19 -19.35 8.89 -15.20
N THR A 20 -19.55 9.65 -16.28
CA THR A 20 -18.87 10.95 -16.49
C THR A 20 -19.44 12.01 -15.56
N GLU A 21 -20.77 12.09 -15.47
CA GLU A 21 -21.44 13.01 -14.57
C GLU A 21 -21.21 12.65 -13.10
N GLY A 22 -21.26 11.35 -12.79
CA GLY A 22 -20.98 10.84 -11.44
C GLY A 22 -19.57 11.19 -10.97
N ALA A 23 -18.58 11.01 -11.84
CA ALA A 23 -17.20 11.38 -11.55
C ALA A 23 -17.05 12.89 -11.30
N ALA A 24 -17.66 13.73 -12.15
CA ALA A 24 -17.61 15.19 -11.99
C ALA A 24 -18.27 15.67 -10.70
N LEU A 25 -19.41 15.09 -10.34
CA LEU A 25 -20.10 15.40 -9.08
C LEU A 25 -19.30 14.96 -7.85
N ALA A 26 -18.71 13.77 -7.90
CA ALA A 26 -17.87 13.27 -6.82
C ALA A 26 -16.61 14.13 -6.63
N GLU A 27 -15.98 14.56 -7.71
CA GLU A 27 -14.84 15.49 -7.68
C GLU A 27 -15.24 16.83 -7.03
N ALA A 28 -16.33 17.45 -7.49
CA ALA A 28 -16.82 18.70 -6.92
C ALA A 28 -17.18 18.58 -5.44
N LEU A 29 -17.80 17.47 -5.03
CA LEU A 29 -18.12 17.18 -3.63
C LEU A 29 -16.85 17.08 -2.78
N LEU A 30 -15.88 16.29 -3.21
CA LEU A 30 -14.63 16.10 -2.47
C LEU A 30 -13.84 17.41 -2.33
N CYS A 31 -13.75 18.19 -3.40
CA CYS A 31 -13.15 19.53 -3.37
C CYS A 31 -13.85 20.45 -2.38
N ARG A 32 -15.19 20.44 -2.38
CA ARG A 32 -15.96 21.24 -1.42
C ARG A 32 -15.72 20.83 0.02
N LEU A 33 -15.68 19.54 0.31
CA LEU A 33 -15.40 19.03 1.65
C LEU A 33 -13.98 19.38 2.12
N ALA A 34 -13.00 19.30 1.21
CA ALA A 34 -11.63 19.71 1.50
C ALA A 34 -11.53 21.21 1.82
N THR A 35 -12.23 22.08 1.06
CA THR A 35 -12.26 23.53 1.36
C THR A 35 -12.94 23.87 2.68
N LEU A 36 -13.82 23.02 3.18
CA LEU A 36 -14.42 23.13 4.51
C LEU A 36 -13.50 22.61 5.63
N GLY A 37 -12.29 22.16 5.30
CA GLY A 37 -11.32 21.60 6.26
C GLY A 37 -11.72 20.23 6.83
N MET A 38 -12.61 19.51 6.17
CA MET A 38 -13.04 18.17 6.60
C MET A 38 -12.00 17.14 6.22
N LYS A 39 -11.81 16.15 7.09
CA LYS A 39 -11.06 14.94 6.75
C LYS A 39 -12.00 13.93 6.13
N VAL A 40 -11.67 13.45 4.92
CA VAL A 40 -12.52 12.54 4.15
C VAL A 40 -11.71 11.32 3.74
N ILE A 41 -12.29 10.14 3.88
CA ILE A 41 -11.85 8.91 3.21
C ILE A 41 -12.98 8.51 2.27
N ALA A 42 -12.69 8.42 0.97
CA ALA A 42 -13.66 8.01 -0.03
C ALA A 42 -13.15 6.82 -0.81
N THR A 43 -13.99 5.79 -1.00
CA THR A 43 -13.74 4.72 -1.96
C THR A 43 -14.29 5.13 -3.33
N THR A 44 -13.64 4.77 -4.41
CA THR A 44 -14.12 5.05 -5.77
C THR A 44 -13.42 4.16 -6.80
N HIS A 45 -14.13 3.89 -7.88
CA HIS A 45 -13.59 3.26 -9.08
C HIS A 45 -13.39 4.26 -10.25
N TYR A 46 -13.73 5.54 -10.08
CA TYR A 46 -13.57 6.56 -11.13
C TYR A 46 -12.09 6.90 -11.39
N GLY A 47 -11.65 6.70 -12.64
CA GLY A 47 -10.26 6.98 -13.06
C GLY A 47 -9.87 8.46 -12.92
N SER A 48 -10.79 9.39 -13.19
CA SER A 48 -10.56 10.84 -13.06
C SER A 48 -10.23 11.24 -11.63
N LEU A 49 -10.88 10.65 -10.62
CA LEU A 49 -10.61 10.94 -9.21
C LEU A 49 -9.22 10.44 -8.78
N LYS A 50 -8.73 9.35 -9.38
CA LYS A 50 -7.36 8.88 -9.16
C LYS A 50 -6.32 9.90 -9.66
N THR A 51 -6.58 10.51 -10.82
CA THR A 51 -5.72 11.56 -11.39
C THR A 51 -5.80 12.85 -10.56
N MET A 52 -7.00 13.27 -10.16
CA MET A 52 -7.22 14.44 -9.31
C MET A 52 -6.40 14.32 -8.00
N ALA A 53 -6.46 13.18 -7.34
CA ALA A 53 -5.73 12.96 -6.08
C ALA A 53 -4.20 12.96 -6.25
N HIS A 54 -3.69 12.79 -7.48
CA HIS A 54 -2.27 12.91 -7.77
C HIS A 54 -1.84 14.36 -8.05
N THR A 55 -2.73 15.16 -8.63
CA THR A 55 -2.42 16.52 -9.12
C THR A 55 -2.83 17.63 -8.17
N MET A 56 -3.80 17.39 -7.29
CA MET A 56 -4.35 18.42 -6.41
C MET A 56 -3.79 18.32 -4.99
N PRO A 57 -3.25 19.43 -4.44
CA PRO A 57 -2.80 19.47 -3.04
C PRO A 57 -3.94 19.17 -2.06
N GLY A 58 -3.62 18.44 -0.99
CA GLY A 58 -4.60 18.06 0.03
C GLY A 58 -5.32 16.74 -0.24
N PHE A 59 -5.07 16.11 -1.39
CA PHE A 59 -5.57 14.79 -1.75
C PHE A 59 -4.44 13.77 -1.81
N ALA A 60 -4.75 12.53 -1.51
CA ALA A 60 -3.82 11.41 -1.64
C ALA A 60 -4.58 10.17 -2.11
N ASN A 61 -3.94 9.41 -2.98
CA ASN A 61 -4.43 8.10 -3.37
C ASN A 61 -4.04 7.04 -2.35
N ALA A 62 -4.89 6.03 -2.23
CA ALA A 62 -4.58 4.80 -1.57
C ALA A 62 -5.21 3.63 -2.34
N SER A 63 -4.58 2.47 -2.32
CA SER A 63 -5.15 1.26 -2.90
C SER A 63 -5.13 0.11 -1.91
N VAL A 64 -6.16 -0.72 -1.96
CA VAL A 64 -6.22 -1.97 -1.21
C VAL A 64 -5.66 -3.07 -2.09
N GLU A 65 -4.77 -3.88 -1.53
CA GLU A 65 -4.18 -5.00 -2.23
C GLU A 65 -5.20 -6.12 -2.41
N PHE A 66 -5.24 -6.66 -3.63
CA PHE A 66 -5.99 -7.85 -3.97
C PHE A 66 -5.04 -8.92 -4.48
N ASP A 67 -5.10 -10.11 -3.93
CA ASP A 67 -4.31 -11.24 -4.42
C ASP A 67 -5.06 -11.92 -5.56
N VAL A 68 -4.57 -11.69 -6.77
CA VAL A 68 -5.14 -12.27 -7.99
C VAL A 68 -4.90 -13.78 -8.10
N VAL A 69 -3.98 -14.35 -7.31
CA VAL A 69 -3.72 -15.81 -7.30
C VAL A 69 -4.80 -16.52 -6.48
N THR A 70 -5.03 -16.02 -5.26
CA THR A 70 -6.03 -16.60 -4.35
C THR A 70 -7.42 -16.02 -4.56
N LEU A 71 -7.59 -15.00 -5.40
CA LEU A 71 -8.81 -14.23 -5.63
C LEU A 71 -9.42 -13.69 -4.32
N SER A 72 -8.55 -13.21 -3.44
CA SER A 72 -8.94 -12.75 -2.11
C SER A 72 -8.32 -11.39 -1.77
N PRO A 73 -9.04 -10.53 -1.02
CA PRO A 73 -8.45 -9.30 -0.51
C PRO A 73 -7.43 -9.64 0.58
N THR A 74 -6.26 -8.99 0.52
CA THR A 74 -5.23 -9.11 1.57
C THR A 74 -5.42 -8.09 2.69
N TYR A 75 -6.31 -7.10 2.50
CA TYR A 75 -6.55 -5.96 3.40
C TYR A 75 -5.32 -5.06 3.64
N ARG A 76 -4.25 -5.22 2.87
CA ARG A 76 -3.09 -4.31 2.91
C ARG A 76 -3.42 -3.03 2.15
N LEU A 77 -3.10 -1.90 2.76
CA LEU A 77 -3.30 -0.58 2.18
C LEU A 77 -1.96 -0.01 1.69
N PHE A 78 -1.91 0.41 0.44
CA PHE A 78 -0.78 1.12 -0.14
C PHE A 78 -1.13 2.60 -0.34
N MET A 79 -0.38 3.48 0.33
CA MET A 79 -0.56 4.93 0.22
C MET A 79 0.22 5.49 -0.97
N GLY A 80 -0.33 6.53 -1.60
CA GLY A 80 0.32 7.28 -2.67
C GLY A 80 0.14 6.69 -4.07
N ILE A 81 -0.35 5.46 -4.20
CA ILE A 81 -0.59 4.82 -5.51
C ILE A 81 -2.07 4.49 -5.66
N PRO A 82 -2.71 4.92 -6.76
CA PRO A 82 -4.06 4.51 -7.08
C PRO A 82 -4.12 3.02 -7.46
N GLY A 83 -5.24 2.37 -7.16
CA GLY A 83 -5.49 0.99 -7.57
C GLY A 83 -5.66 0.87 -9.09
N GLY A 84 -5.01 -0.15 -9.71
CA GLY A 84 -5.33 -0.60 -11.06
C GLY A 84 -6.66 -1.35 -11.10
N SER A 85 -7.20 -1.57 -12.29
CA SER A 85 -8.32 -2.47 -12.51
C SER A 85 -7.80 -3.89 -12.79
N SER A 86 -8.30 -4.88 -12.07
CA SER A 86 -7.95 -6.29 -12.29
C SER A 86 -9.12 -7.11 -12.87
N ALA A 87 -10.16 -6.44 -13.33
CA ALA A 87 -11.40 -7.11 -13.76
C ALA A 87 -11.18 -8.16 -14.86
N LEU A 88 -10.38 -7.85 -15.88
CA LEU A 88 -10.12 -8.80 -16.98
C LEU A 88 -9.23 -9.97 -16.55
N GLU A 89 -8.31 -9.73 -15.61
CA GLU A 89 -7.47 -10.78 -15.06
C GLU A 89 -8.27 -11.73 -14.18
N ILE A 90 -9.09 -11.18 -13.31
CA ILE A 90 -10.01 -11.93 -12.44
C ILE A 90 -10.99 -12.74 -13.29
N ALA A 91 -11.59 -12.15 -14.33
CA ALA A 91 -12.50 -12.83 -15.23
C ALA A 91 -11.81 -14.02 -15.94
N GLY A 92 -10.55 -13.86 -16.36
CA GLY A 92 -9.78 -14.94 -16.96
C GLY A 92 -9.50 -16.09 -16.00
N ARG A 93 -9.20 -15.80 -14.75
CA ARG A 93 -9.02 -16.82 -13.71
C ARG A 93 -10.31 -17.54 -13.33
N LEU A 94 -11.44 -16.85 -13.41
CA LEU A 94 -12.76 -17.44 -13.22
C LEU A 94 -13.25 -18.25 -14.41
N GLY A 95 -12.42 -18.40 -15.46
CA GLY A 95 -12.70 -19.28 -16.60
C GLY A 95 -13.40 -18.60 -17.77
N MET A 96 -13.40 -17.26 -17.85
CA MET A 96 -13.89 -16.57 -19.03
C MET A 96 -13.04 -16.92 -20.27
N ASP A 97 -13.72 -17.10 -21.42
CA ASP A 97 -13.06 -17.43 -22.69
C ASP A 97 -11.98 -16.42 -23.07
N ARG A 98 -10.81 -16.93 -23.47
CA ARG A 98 -9.66 -16.10 -23.84
C ARG A 98 -9.95 -15.17 -25.02
N ALA A 99 -10.68 -15.68 -26.05
CA ALA A 99 -10.99 -14.87 -27.22
C ALA A 99 -11.89 -13.68 -26.84
N LEU A 100 -12.82 -13.88 -25.90
CA LEU A 100 -13.67 -12.81 -25.38
C LEU A 100 -12.86 -11.78 -24.58
N LEU A 101 -11.92 -12.24 -23.74
CA LEU A 101 -11.02 -11.37 -22.99
C LEU A 101 -10.13 -10.54 -23.92
N ASP A 102 -9.60 -11.14 -24.98
CA ASP A 102 -8.77 -10.44 -25.96
C ASP A 102 -9.57 -9.40 -26.75
N GLN A 103 -10.82 -9.69 -27.11
CA GLN A 103 -11.73 -8.71 -27.69
C GLN A 103 -12.02 -7.55 -26.72
N ALA A 104 -12.25 -7.84 -25.44
CA ALA A 104 -12.46 -6.80 -24.45
C ALA A 104 -11.22 -5.90 -24.30
N ARG A 105 -10.02 -6.50 -24.23
CA ARG A 105 -8.75 -5.75 -24.18
C ARG A 105 -8.53 -4.86 -25.41
N GLN A 106 -8.94 -5.32 -26.59
CA GLN A 106 -8.82 -4.52 -27.83
C GLN A 106 -9.75 -3.30 -27.83
N ARG A 107 -10.85 -3.35 -27.11
CA ARG A 107 -11.82 -2.24 -26.99
C ARG A 107 -11.45 -1.19 -25.95
N LEU A 108 -10.53 -1.51 -25.04
CA LEU A 108 -9.95 -0.50 -24.14
C LEU A 108 -9.13 0.50 -24.95
N HIS A 109 -9.29 1.80 -24.66
CA HIS A 109 -8.48 2.84 -25.30
C HIS A 109 -6.98 2.64 -25.00
N LYS A 110 -6.13 2.96 -25.99
CA LYS A 110 -4.67 2.74 -25.87
C LYS A 110 -4.07 3.45 -24.65
N ASP A 111 -4.54 4.66 -24.37
CA ASP A 111 -4.05 5.47 -23.25
C ASP A 111 -4.48 4.90 -21.90
N GLU A 112 -5.70 4.37 -21.79
CA GLU A 112 -6.18 3.67 -20.60
C GLU A 112 -5.36 2.40 -20.32
N ARG A 113 -5.04 1.64 -21.39
CA ARG A 113 -4.20 0.44 -21.25
C ARG A 113 -2.78 0.76 -20.79
N ALA A 114 -2.16 1.81 -21.33
CA ALA A 114 -0.82 2.23 -20.93
C ALA A 114 -0.79 2.68 -19.47
N MET A 115 -1.78 3.48 -19.06
CA MET A 115 -1.93 3.91 -17.67
C MET A 115 -2.16 2.73 -16.72
N GLU A 116 -3.03 1.79 -17.08
CA GLU A 116 -3.33 0.61 -16.27
C GLU A 116 -2.11 -0.29 -16.09
N THR A 117 -1.35 -0.53 -17.17
CA THR A 117 -0.09 -1.28 -17.11
C THR A 117 0.91 -0.59 -16.18
N MET A 118 1.10 0.73 -16.31
CA MET A 118 2.00 1.49 -15.46
C MET A 118 1.59 1.44 -13.99
N LEU A 119 0.30 1.56 -13.68
CA LEU A 119 -0.21 1.45 -12.32
C LEU A 119 0.03 0.06 -11.73
N HIS A 120 -0.18 -0.98 -12.52
CA HIS A 120 0.09 -2.36 -12.11
C HIS A 120 1.58 -2.58 -11.80
N ASP A 121 2.48 -2.09 -12.64
CA ASP A 121 3.93 -2.20 -12.43
C ASP A 121 4.40 -1.43 -11.20
N LEU A 122 3.84 -0.23 -10.97
CA LEU A 122 4.11 0.56 -9.77
C LEU A 122 3.65 -0.17 -8.50
N GLN A 123 2.48 -0.77 -8.50
CA GLN A 123 1.97 -1.55 -7.37
C GLN A 123 2.85 -2.77 -7.10
N ALA A 124 3.24 -3.51 -8.14
CA ALA A 124 4.14 -4.65 -8.00
C ALA A 124 5.51 -4.25 -7.42
N THR A 125 6.04 -3.13 -7.87
CA THR A 125 7.32 -2.58 -7.38
C THR A 125 7.21 -2.16 -5.91
N GLN A 126 6.14 -1.47 -5.53
CA GLN A 126 5.91 -1.10 -4.12
C GLN A 126 5.75 -2.31 -3.21
N ARG A 127 5.02 -3.32 -3.65
CA ARG A 127 4.86 -4.57 -2.90
C ARG A 127 6.23 -5.21 -2.63
N LYS A 128 7.05 -5.34 -3.68
CA LYS A 128 8.41 -5.88 -3.54
C LYS A 128 9.25 -5.06 -2.58
N LEU A 129 9.22 -3.73 -2.71
CA LEU A 129 9.97 -2.84 -1.82
C LEU A 129 9.52 -2.95 -0.37
N ALA A 130 8.22 -3.06 -0.11
CA ALA A 130 7.68 -3.24 1.23
C ALA A 130 8.13 -4.58 1.85
N ASP A 131 8.12 -5.65 1.06
CA ASP A 131 8.57 -6.97 1.51
C ASP A 131 10.09 -7.00 1.75
N ASP A 132 10.89 -6.36 0.89
CA ASP A 132 12.33 -6.25 1.06
C ASP A 132 12.70 -5.40 2.29
N LEU A 133 11.97 -4.31 2.52
CA LEU A 133 12.13 -3.47 3.72
C LEU A 133 11.81 -4.28 5.00
N ALA A 134 10.72 -5.04 5.00
CA ALA A 134 10.36 -5.87 6.14
C ALA A 134 11.46 -6.91 6.46
N LYS A 135 12.01 -7.57 5.44
CA LYS A 135 13.14 -8.50 5.59
C LYS A 135 14.40 -7.82 6.10
N ALA A 136 14.71 -6.62 5.59
CA ALA A 136 15.89 -5.86 6.03
C ALA A 136 15.76 -5.42 7.50
N VAL A 137 14.58 -5.00 7.94
CA VAL A 137 14.31 -4.65 9.33
C VAL A 137 14.50 -5.86 10.25
N GLU A 138 13.99 -7.03 9.87
CA GLU A 138 14.14 -8.25 10.68
C GLU A 138 15.60 -8.70 10.73
N ALA A 139 16.31 -8.74 9.61
CA ALA A 139 17.72 -9.07 9.56
C ALA A 139 18.58 -8.13 10.44
N ARG A 140 18.26 -6.83 10.42
CA ARG A 140 18.93 -5.86 11.29
C ARG A 140 18.69 -6.16 12.78
N ARG A 141 17.45 -6.48 13.14
CA ARG A 141 17.06 -6.82 14.51
C ARG A 141 17.81 -8.07 14.99
N GLU A 142 17.90 -9.10 14.14
CA GLU A 142 18.67 -10.32 14.45
C GLU A 142 20.16 -10.03 14.63
N ALA A 143 20.74 -9.19 13.76
CA ALA A 143 22.14 -8.77 13.87
C ALA A 143 22.41 -7.99 15.18
N GLU A 144 21.53 -7.04 15.54
CA GLU A 144 21.63 -6.29 16.79
C GLU A 144 21.54 -7.22 18.03
N GLN A 145 20.66 -8.22 17.99
CA GLN A 145 20.57 -9.22 19.06
C GLN A 145 21.81 -10.11 19.13
N ALA A 146 22.35 -10.53 17.99
CA ALA A 146 23.58 -11.32 17.95
C ALA A 146 24.77 -10.53 18.50
N GLU A 147 24.90 -9.25 18.14
CA GLU A 147 25.93 -8.36 18.68
C GLU A 147 25.85 -8.22 20.21
N GLN A 148 24.62 -8.03 20.73
CA GLN A 148 24.42 -7.96 22.19
C GLN A 148 24.81 -9.26 22.89
N ARG A 149 24.49 -10.43 22.32
CA ARG A 149 24.91 -11.74 22.85
C ARG A 149 26.43 -11.88 22.89
N VAL A 150 27.10 -11.49 21.81
CA VAL A 150 28.58 -11.54 21.74
C VAL A 150 29.21 -10.62 22.78
N LYS A 151 28.70 -9.39 22.92
CA LYS A 151 29.15 -8.44 23.94
C LYS A 151 28.97 -8.98 25.37
N ALA A 152 27.83 -9.60 25.66
CA ALA A 152 27.58 -10.21 26.96
C ALA A 152 28.53 -11.40 27.24
N GLN A 153 28.80 -12.23 26.23
CA GLN A 153 29.76 -13.36 26.36
C GLN A 153 31.16 -12.86 26.58
N LEU A 154 31.62 -11.84 25.86
CA LEU A 154 32.95 -11.24 26.07
C LEU A 154 33.09 -10.67 27.47
N ALA A 155 32.11 -9.93 27.95
CA ALA A 155 32.13 -9.37 29.32
C ALA A 155 32.20 -10.48 30.38
N HIS A 156 31.47 -11.57 30.18
CA HIS A 156 31.52 -12.73 31.10
C HIS A 156 32.88 -13.44 31.08
N LEU A 157 33.48 -13.60 29.90
CA LEU A 157 34.83 -14.18 29.78
C LEU A 157 35.89 -13.31 30.46
N GLU A 158 35.85 -11.98 30.25
CA GLU A 158 36.75 -11.03 30.93
C GLU A 158 36.62 -11.09 32.47
N GLU A 159 35.38 -11.23 32.97
CA GLU A 159 35.13 -11.35 34.40
C GLU A 159 35.72 -12.66 34.96
N THR A 160 35.48 -13.78 34.28
CA THR A 160 36.04 -15.09 34.69
C THR A 160 37.57 -15.12 34.65
N GLU A 161 38.20 -14.51 33.64
CA GLU A 161 39.66 -14.37 33.57
C GLU A 161 40.23 -13.54 34.75
N ARG A 162 39.56 -12.39 35.07
CA ARG A 162 39.96 -11.55 36.20
C ARG A 162 39.86 -12.29 37.54
N GLU A 163 38.83 -13.10 37.74
CA GLU A 163 38.66 -13.92 38.93
C GLU A 163 39.72 -15.01 39.03
N ALA A 164 40.01 -15.69 37.92
CA ALA A 164 41.07 -16.70 37.87
C ALA A 164 42.46 -16.12 38.20
N GLN A 165 42.80 -14.95 37.66
CA GLN A 165 44.06 -14.23 37.97
C GLN A 165 44.14 -13.77 39.42
N ARG A 166 43.01 -13.33 40.02
CA ARG A 166 42.98 -13.00 41.46
C ARG A 166 43.17 -14.23 42.36
N GLY A 167 42.60 -15.37 41.95
CA GLY A 167 42.78 -16.65 42.67
C GLY A 167 44.22 -17.17 42.64
N LEU A 168 44.93 -16.96 41.54
CA LEU A 168 46.34 -17.33 41.40
C LEU A 168 47.32 -16.45 42.20
N LYS A 169 46.97 -15.16 42.43
CA LYS A 169 47.79 -14.23 43.22
C LYS A 169 47.61 -14.37 44.77
N ARG A 170 46.64 -15.18 45.20
CA ARG A 170 46.36 -15.43 46.62
C ARG A 170 46.96 -16.73 47.16
N LYS A 171 47.60 -17.51 46.32
CA LYS A 171 48.42 -18.70 46.67
C LYS A 171 49.90 -18.32 46.64
#